data_0c46da2ea280fd590b0dfdbb42e96cc2
#
_entry.id   0c46da2ea280fd590b0dfdbb42e96cc2
#
_cell.length_a   1.000
_cell.length_b   1.000
_cell.length_c   1.000
_cell.angle_alpha   90.00
_cell.angle_beta   90.00
_cell.angle_gamma   90.00
#
_symmetry.space_group_name_H-M   'P 1'
#
loop_
_entity.id
_entity.type
_entity.pdbx_description
1 polymer ?
#
loop_
_entity_poly.entity_id
_entity_poly.type
_entity_poly.pdbx_seq_one_letter_code
_entity_poly.pdbx_strand_id
1 'polypeptide(L)'
;FYNPTNMDVDAQGRVWVAEGRNYRIFRNEGKGFKQVPEGDRIMVLTDSNGDGKADKSHVFVQDPELIAPLGVAVIDNQVVVSQPPNLLVYTDVNRDAVFDAKVDKKEALLTGFGGQDHDHSLHAVTTGPSGQWYFNAGNAGSHIVTDKDGWTLRVGSVYKGGAPSVTDEGPNQGGKPGLKSDDGHIYVGAVVMRINPDGTGLRVVGHNMRNSYEETVNSFGDVYQNDNDDPPACRTTWLMEYGNLGFASDDGARKWQTERRPGQAAPIAEWRQEDPGTIPAGDVYGNGSPTGICFYENGALGEDYRGLLLSGEAARNVIFGYLPKPDGAGFTMDRFDFFRSKRADEFPEGLGDKASLATQFRPSDVCVGPDGAIYVADW
;
A
#
# COMPACT_ATOMS: atom_id res chain seq x y z
N PHE A 1 -14.92 6.88 -13.31
CA PHE A 1 -14.27 6.35 -12.11
C PHE A 1 -14.69 7.11 -10.87
N TYR A 2 -14.66 6.40 -9.75
CA TYR A 2 -14.94 6.98 -8.44
C TYR A 2 -13.77 6.63 -7.52
N ASN A 3 -12.98 7.64 -7.15
CA ASN A 3 -11.89 7.50 -6.18
C ASN A 3 -11.00 6.27 -6.45
N PRO A 4 -10.14 6.29 -7.48
CA PRO A 4 -9.22 5.20 -7.73
C PRO A 4 -8.26 5.08 -6.52
N THR A 5 -8.28 3.94 -5.86
CA THR A 5 -7.46 3.71 -4.66
C THR A 5 -6.14 3.05 -5.00
N ASN A 6 -6.16 2.15 -5.99
CA ASN A 6 -5.00 1.41 -6.46
C ASN A 6 -5.24 0.90 -7.88
N MET A 7 -4.19 0.57 -8.61
CA MET A 7 -4.27 0.02 -9.97
C MET A 7 -3.14 -0.95 -10.27
N ASP A 8 -3.37 -1.81 -11.27
CA ASP A 8 -2.34 -2.67 -11.85
C ASP A 8 -2.53 -2.77 -13.37
N VAL A 9 -1.51 -3.20 -14.09
CA VAL A 9 -1.55 -3.39 -15.55
C VAL A 9 -1.18 -4.82 -15.88
N ASP A 10 -2.12 -5.54 -16.48
CA ASP A 10 -1.91 -6.94 -16.83
C ASP A 10 -0.98 -7.14 -18.04
N ALA A 11 -0.61 -8.39 -18.29
CA ALA A 11 0.30 -8.76 -19.38
C ALA A 11 -0.23 -8.40 -20.79
N GLN A 12 -1.53 -8.10 -20.93
CA GLN A 12 -2.17 -7.65 -22.15
C GLN A 12 -2.23 -6.12 -22.27
N GLY A 13 -1.72 -5.38 -21.27
CA GLY A 13 -1.75 -3.92 -21.23
C GLY A 13 -3.10 -3.34 -20.81
N ARG A 14 -4.01 -4.14 -20.25
CA ARG A 14 -5.26 -3.63 -19.68
C ARG A 14 -4.98 -3.06 -18.29
N VAL A 15 -5.57 -1.90 -18.00
CA VAL A 15 -5.43 -1.24 -16.70
C VAL A 15 -6.59 -1.66 -15.80
N TRP A 16 -6.26 -2.20 -14.64
CA TRP A 16 -7.21 -2.64 -13.62
C TRP A 16 -7.20 -1.65 -12.46
N VAL A 17 -8.38 -1.20 -12.05
CA VAL A 17 -8.53 -0.13 -11.07
C VAL A 17 -9.47 -0.55 -9.96
N ALA A 18 -9.00 -0.47 -8.72
CA ALA A 18 -9.84 -0.56 -7.54
C ALA A 18 -10.53 0.79 -7.26
N GLU A 19 -11.85 0.78 -7.05
CA GLU A 19 -12.62 1.98 -6.71
C GLU A 19 -13.02 1.99 -5.24
N GLY A 20 -12.95 3.16 -4.60
CA GLY A 20 -13.28 3.36 -3.19
C GLY A 20 -14.49 4.29 -2.97
N ARG A 21 -15.66 3.98 -3.55
CA ARG A 21 -16.90 4.77 -3.33
C ARG A 21 -17.37 4.73 -1.89
N ASN A 22 -17.18 3.58 -1.24
CA ASN A 22 -17.56 3.34 0.16
C ASN A 22 -16.46 3.73 1.15
N TYR A 23 -15.49 4.58 0.75
CA TYR A 23 -14.35 4.94 1.56
C TYR A 23 -14.76 5.66 2.86
N ARG A 24 -14.28 5.14 3.98
CA ARG A 24 -14.50 5.68 5.34
C ARG A 24 -15.97 5.92 5.67
N ILE A 25 -16.84 4.96 5.40
CA ILE A 25 -18.27 5.02 5.70
C ILE A 25 -18.52 5.46 7.14
N PHE A 26 -17.83 4.88 8.10
CA PHE A 26 -17.97 5.17 9.53
C PHE A 26 -17.70 6.64 9.90
N ARG A 27 -16.87 7.36 9.15
CA ARG A 27 -16.58 8.79 9.36
C ARG A 27 -17.58 9.70 8.66
N ASN A 28 -18.25 9.20 7.65
CA ASN A 28 -19.13 9.93 6.77
C ASN A 28 -20.61 9.67 7.04
N GLU A 29 -20.92 8.71 7.90
CA GLU A 29 -22.28 8.41 8.30
C GLU A 29 -22.96 9.65 8.87
N GLY A 30 -24.19 9.94 8.40
CA GLY A 30 -24.94 11.12 8.79
C GLY A 30 -24.50 12.46 8.16
N LYS A 31 -23.44 12.47 7.32
CA LYS A 31 -22.97 13.67 6.61
C LYS A 31 -23.44 13.76 5.15
N GLY A 32 -24.53 13.07 4.82
CA GLY A 32 -25.05 13.03 3.44
C GLY A 32 -24.36 12.01 2.54
N PHE A 33 -23.39 11.25 3.07
CA PHE A 33 -22.79 10.15 2.37
C PHE A 33 -23.81 9.01 2.21
N LYS A 34 -23.90 8.48 1.00
CA LYS A 34 -24.75 7.32 0.70
C LYS A 34 -23.84 6.13 0.39
N GLN A 35 -23.90 5.14 1.23
CA GLN A 35 -23.27 3.86 0.95
C GLN A 35 -23.85 3.27 -0.35
N VAL A 36 -22.99 2.63 -1.13
CA VAL A 36 -23.36 1.80 -2.29
C VAL A 36 -23.49 0.36 -1.78
N PRO A 37 -24.71 -0.14 -1.56
CA PRO A 37 -24.90 -1.45 -0.93
C PRO A 37 -24.45 -2.61 -1.82
N GLU A 38 -24.35 -2.39 -3.14
CA GLU A 38 -23.80 -3.34 -4.09
C GLU A 38 -22.29 -3.54 -3.95
N GLY A 39 -21.64 -2.70 -3.12
CA GLY A 39 -20.20 -2.70 -2.91
C GLY A 39 -19.41 -1.91 -3.94
N ASP A 40 -18.12 -1.85 -3.72
CA ASP A 40 -17.18 -1.22 -4.64
C ASP A 40 -16.82 -2.15 -5.79
N ARG A 41 -16.05 -1.64 -6.77
CA ARG A 41 -15.79 -2.34 -8.03
C ARG A 41 -14.31 -2.44 -8.31
N ILE A 42 -13.96 -3.49 -9.05
CA ILE A 42 -12.73 -3.55 -9.82
C ILE A 42 -13.10 -3.30 -11.28
N MET A 43 -12.50 -2.27 -11.87
CA MET A 43 -12.75 -1.83 -13.24
C MET A 43 -11.61 -2.25 -14.16
N VAL A 44 -11.92 -2.54 -15.41
CA VAL A 44 -10.93 -2.83 -16.46
C VAL A 44 -11.04 -1.80 -17.57
N LEU A 45 -9.91 -1.24 -17.97
CA LEU A 45 -9.77 -0.33 -19.10
C LEU A 45 -8.94 -1.01 -20.18
N THR A 46 -9.35 -0.86 -21.41
CA THR A 46 -8.67 -1.45 -22.56
C THR A 46 -8.49 -0.41 -23.66
N ASP A 47 -7.28 -0.33 -24.18
CA ASP A 47 -7.00 0.29 -25.46
C ASP A 47 -7.14 -0.81 -26.53
N SER A 48 -8.29 -0.84 -27.21
CA SER A 48 -8.58 -1.92 -28.18
C SER A 48 -8.06 -1.62 -29.59
N ASN A 49 -7.67 -0.38 -29.86
CA ASN A 49 -7.19 0.09 -31.17
C ASN A 49 -5.67 0.35 -31.19
N GLY A 50 -4.98 0.35 -30.04
CA GLY A 50 -3.55 0.53 -29.93
C GLY A 50 -3.07 1.97 -30.10
N ASP A 51 -3.93 2.96 -29.83
CA ASP A 51 -3.58 4.38 -29.98
C ASP A 51 -3.01 5.03 -28.72
N GLY A 52 -2.87 4.24 -27.63
CA GLY A 52 -2.40 4.71 -26.33
C GLY A 52 -3.49 5.33 -25.47
N LYS A 53 -4.76 5.15 -25.83
CA LYS A 53 -5.91 5.63 -25.06
C LYS A 53 -6.92 4.52 -24.87
N ALA A 54 -7.32 4.31 -23.65
CA ALA A 54 -8.40 3.35 -23.38
C ALA A 54 -9.71 3.81 -24.04
N ASP A 55 -10.25 3.00 -24.94
CA ASP A 55 -11.49 3.22 -25.67
C ASP A 55 -12.64 2.34 -25.14
N LYS A 56 -12.34 1.39 -24.26
CA LYS A 56 -13.31 0.52 -23.60
C LYS A 56 -13.07 0.46 -22.11
N SER A 57 -14.17 0.32 -21.36
CA SER A 57 -14.12 0.01 -19.94
C SER A 57 -15.29 -0.89 -19.55
N HIS A 58 -15.05 -1.78 -18.60
CA HIS A 58 -16.09 -2.62 -18.03
C HIS A 58 -15.79 -2.94 -16.56
N VAL A 59 -16.78 -3.49 -15.87
CA VAL A 59 -16.65 -3.95 -14.49
C VAL A 59 -16.18 -5.41 -14.54
N PHE A 60 -15.03 -5.70 -13.92
CA PHE A 60 -14.61 -7.07 -13.66
C PHE A 60 -15.52 -7.69 -12.59
N VAL A 61 -15.59 -7.05 -11.43
CA VAL A 61 -16.44 -7.46 -10.31
C VAL A 61 -16.99 -6.26 -9.57
N GLN A 62 -18.24 -6.34 -9.15
CA GLN A 62 -18.84 -5.50 -8.10
C GLN A 62 -19.34 -6.44 -7.00
N ASP A 63 -18.91 -6.22 -5.78
CA ASP A 63 -19.13 -7.17 -4.69
C ASP A 63 -19.48 -6.40 -3.39
N PRO A 64 -20.58 -6.73 -2.71
CA PRO A 64 -20.95 -6.09 -1.44
C PRO A 64 -19.89 -6.22 -0.34
N GLU A 65 -18.98 -7.19 -0.45
CA GLU A 65 -17.83 -7.34 0.45
C GLU A 65 -16.74 -6.29 0.20
N LEU A 66 -16.68 -5.70 -1.00
CA LEU A 66 -15.70 -4.65 -1.32
C LEU A 66 -16.17 -3.32 -0.74
N ILE A 67 -15.43 -2.84 0.25
CA ILE A 67 -15.64 -1.57 0.94
C ILE A 67 -14.34 -0.78 0.90
N ALA A 68 -14.19 0.04 -0.12
CA ALA A 68 -12.98 0.80 -0.40
C ALA A 68 -11.71 -0.07 -0.37
N PRO A 69 -11.59 -1.07 -1.24
CA PRO A 69 -10.38 -1.88 -1.33
C PRO A 69 -9.19 -0.98 -1.64
N LEU A 70 -8.07 -1.18 -0.94
CA LEU A 70 -6.88 -0.33 -1.05
C LEU A 70 -5.75 -0.98 -1.87
N GLY A 71 -5.98 -2.17 -2.41
CA GLY A 71 -5.01 -2.85 -3.26
C GLY A 71 -5.69 -3.75 -4.27
N VAL A 72 -5.15 -3.79 -5.49
CA VAL A 72 -5.48 -4.73 -6.56
C VAL A 72 -4.20 -5.17 -7.26
N ALA A 73 -4.06 -6.48 -7.50
CA ALA A 73 -2.99 -7.02 -8.36
C ALA A 73 -3.58 -8.06 -9.30
N VAL A 74 -3.09 -8.05 -10.54
CA VAL A 74 -3.53 -8.99 -11.59
C VAL A 74 -2.37 -9.91 -11.97
N ILE A 75 -2.45 -11.14 -11.51
CA ILE A 75 -1.38 -12.11 -11.60
C ILE A 75 -1.89 -13.30 -12.42
N ASP A 76 -1.56 -13.32 -13.69
CA ASP A 76 -2.10 -14.25 -14.70
C ASP A 76 -3.64 -14.15 -14.78
N ASN A 77 -4.40 -15.14 -14.30
CA ASN A 77 -5.85 -15.11 -14.24
C ASN A 77 -6.40 -14.93 -12.81
N GLN A 78 -5.57 -14.52 -11.90
CA GLN A 78 -5.95 -14.21 -10.53
C GLN A 78 -5.96 -12.71 -10.30
N VAL A 79 -7.06 -12.19 -9.77
CA VAL A 79 -7.21 -10.80 -9.34
C VAL A 79 -7.22 -10.80 -7.81
N VAL A 80 -6.14 -10.33 -7.22
CA VAL A 80 -5.94 -10.27 -5.77
C VAL A 80 -6.42 -8.93 -5.30
N VAL A 81 -7.30 -8.90 -4.30
CA VAL A 81 -7.90 -7.66 -3.79
C VAL A 81 -7.73 -7.58 -2.27
N SER A 82 -7.14 -6.50 -1.82
CA SER A 82 -6.97 -6.18 -0.41
C SER A 82 -8.25 -5.60 0.15
N GLN A 83 -9.03 -6.43 0.83
CA GLN A 83 -10.29 -6.05 1.47
C GLN A 83 -10.34 -6.56 2.92
N PRO A 84 -9.94 -5.74 3.91
CA PRO A 84 -10.01 -6.18 5.31
C PRO A 84 -11.40 -6.68 5.71
N PRO A 85 -11.51 -7.76 6.46
CA PRO A 85 -10.42 -8.51 7.11
C PRO A 85 -9.72 -9.52 6.18
N ASN A 86 -10.02 -9.54 4.88
CA ASN A 86 -9.64 -10.58 3.93
C ASN A 86 -8.65 -10.08 2.87
N LEU A 87 -7.71 -10.95 2.51
CA LEU A 87 -7.04 -10.90 1.23
C LEU A 87 -7.82 -11.81 0.28
N LEU A 88 -8.58 -11.20 -0.63
CA LEU A 88 -9.47 -11.91 -1.56
C LEU A 88 -8.73 -12.26 -2.85
N VAL A 89 -9.05 -13.43 -3.41
CA VAL A 89 -8.60 -13.85 -4.73
C VAL A 89 -9.81 -14.21 -5.58
N TYR A 90 -9.96 -13.49 -6.69
CA TYR A 90 -10.90 -13.82 -7.76
C TYR A 90 -10.13 -14.51 -8.88
N THR A 91 -10.47 -15.75 -9.20
CA THR A 91 -9.84 -16.48 -10.31
C THR A 91 -10.78 -16.44 -11.52
N ASP A 92 -10.38 -15.71 -12.54
CA ASP A 92 -11.05 -15.64 -13.85
C ASP A 92 -10.69 -16.90 -14.66
N VAL A 93 -11.52 -17.92 -14.57
CA VAL A 93 -11.25 -19.26 -15.11
C VAL A 93 -11.30 -19.26 -16.64
N ASN A 94 -12.24 -18.52 -17.23
CA ASN A 94 -12.43 -18.44 -18.68
C ASN A 94 -11.62 -17.28 -19.33
N ARG A 95 -10.96 -16.44 -18.53
CA ARG A 95 -10.06 -15.36 -18.96
C ARG A 95 -10.75 -14.28 -19.81
N ASP A 96 -12.02 -13.99 -19.53
CA ASP A 96 -12.77 -12.96 -20.24
C ASP A 96 -12.76 -11.59 -19.54
N ALA A 97 -12.09 -11.49 -18.39
CA ALA A 97 -11.99 -10.31 -17.52
C ALA A 97 -13.34 -9.83 -16.98
N VAL A 98 -14.29 -10.76 -16.80
CA VAL A 98 -15.58 -10.52 -16.17
C VAL A 98 -15.86 -11.64 -15.17
N PHE A 99 -16.01 -11.31 -13.90
CA PHE A 99 -16.28 -12.30 -12.87
C PHE A 99 -17.72 -12.82 -12.94
N ASP A 100 -17.89 -14.12 -13.26
CA ASP A 100 -19.15 -14.86 -13.17
C ASP A 100 -19.00 -15.98 -12.14
N ALA A 101 -19.68 -15.87 -11.01
CA ALA A 101 -19.64 -16.88 -9.94
C ALA A 101 -20.08 -18.30 -10.35
N LYS A 102 -20.66 -18.48 -11.55
CA LYS A 102 -20.99 -19.81 -12.10
C LYS A 102 -19.80 -20.48 -12.78
N VAL A 103 -18.81 -19.71 -13.20
CA VAL A 103 -17.62 -20.14 -13.93
C VAL A 103 -16.36 -19.94 -13.11
N ASP A 104 -16.27 -18.77 -12.48
CA ASP A 104 -15.11 -18.28 -11.77
C ASP A 104 -15.12 -18.63 -10.29
N LYS A 105 -14.01 -18.40 -9.62
CA LYS A 105 -13.84 -18.70 -8.21
C LYS A 105 -13.50 -17.45 -7.41
N LYS A 106 -14.07 -17.34 -6.22
CA LYS A 106 -13.70 -16.35 -5.19
C LYS A 106 -13.29 -17.10 -3.94
N GLU A 107 -12.16 -16.73 -3.37
CA GLU A 107 -11.72 -17.21 -2.06
C GLU A 107 -11.15 -16.09 -1.21
N ALA A 108 -11.27 -16.19 0.11
CA ALA A 108 -10.46 -15.45 1.05
C ALA A 108 -9.17 -16.28 1.29
N LEU A 109 -8.08 -15.89 0.62
CA LEU A 109 -6.79 -16.58 0.73
C LEU A 109 -6.26 -16.50 2.17
N LEU A 110 -6.39 -15.31 2.78
CA LEU A 110 -6.09 -15.03 4.17
C LEU A 110 -7.24 -14.24 4.78
N THR A 111 -7.43 -14.37 6.09
CA THR A 111 -8.37 -13.59 6.88
C THR A 111 -7.78 -13.23 8.23
N GLY A 112 -8.30 -12.18 8.88
CA GLY A 112 -7.88 -11.79 10.22
C GLY A 112 -7.12 -10.47 10.29
N PHE A 113 -7.11 -9.69 9.20
CA PHE A 113 -6.55 -8.34 9.20
C PHE A 113 -7.47 -7.35 9.92
N GLY A 114 -6.92 -6.52 10.78
CA GLY A 114 -7.63 -5.42 11.42
C GLY A 114 -7.84 -4.23 10.48
N GLY A 115 -8.54 -3.20 11.00
CA GLY A 115 -8.67 -1.93 10.29
C GLY A 115 -9.71 -1.90 9.17
N GLN A 116 -10.75 -2.72 9.24
CA GLN A 116 -11.84 -2.67 8.25
C GLN A 116 -12.37 -1.25 8.07
N ASP A 117 -12.58 -0.83 6.82
CA ASP A 117 -12.99 0.53 6.44
C ASP A 117 -12.04 1.62 6.98
N HIS A 118 -10.75 1.35 7.02
CA HIS A 118 -9.73 2.27 7.52
C HIS A 118 -8.53 2.33 6.58
N ASP A 119 -7.98 3.53 6.41
CA ASP A 119 -6.79 3.79 5.60
C ASP A 119 -5.46 3.29 6.23
N HIS A 120 -5.51 2.68 7.39
CA HIS A 120 -4.39 1.98 8.04
C HIS A 120 -4.65 0.47 8.12
N SER A 121 -5.24 -0.11 7.10
CA SER A 121 -5.58 -1.53 7.05
C SER A 121 -4.73 -2.29 6.04
N LEU A 122 -5.28 -3.33 5.42
CA LEU A 122 -4.65 -4.07 4.35
C LEU A 122 -4.59 -3.21 3.08
N HIS A 123 -3.42 -3.13 2.45
CA HIS A 123 -3.13 -2.29 1.29
C HIS A 123 -2.71 -3.12 0.07
N ALA A 124 -1.77 -2.59 -0.72
CA ALA A 124 -1.36 -3.10 -2.01
C ALA A 124 -0.81 -4.55 -1.98
N VAL A 125 -0.78 -5.14 -3.15
CA VAL A 125 -0.18 -6.46 -3.41
C VAL A 125 0.73 -6.36 -4.62
N THR A 126 1.92 -6.91 -4.54
CA THR A 126 2.85 -7.01 -5.67
C THR A 126 3.51 -8.40 -5.72
N THR A 127 4.17 -8.70 -6.82
CA THR A 127 4.89 -9.98 -7.00
C THR A 127 6.39 -9.78 -6.86
N GLY A 128 7.06 -10.70 -6.18
CA GLY A 128 8.52 -10.74 -6.12
C GLY A 128 9.12 -11.72 -7.14
N PRO A 129 10.44 -11.68 -7.34
CA PRO A 129 11.15 -12.50 -8.33
C PRO A 129 11.09 -14.00 -8.04
N SER A 130 10.79 -14.40 -6.81
CA SER A 130 10.59 -15.80 -6.41
C SER A 130 9.18 -16.34 -6.73
N GLY A 131 8.29 -15.50 -7.27
CA GLY A 131 6.88 -15.82 -7.47
C GLY A 131 6.00 -15.71 -6.22
N GLN A 132 6.56 -15.29 -5.10
CA GLN A 132 5.79 -14.96 -3.90
C GLN A 132 5.06 -13.63 -4.07
N TRP A 133 3.93 -13.49 -3.42
CA TRP A 133 3.20 -12.24 -3.32
C TRP A 133 3.64 -11.49 -2.08
N TYR A 134 3.87 -10.21 -2.24
CA TYR A 134 4.16 -9.26 -1.18
C TYR A 134 2.95 -8.38 -0.97
N PHE A 135 2.66 -8.05 0.26
CA PHE A 135 1.54 -7.19 0.62
C PHE A 135 1.75 -6.61 2.02
N ASN A 136 1.04 -5.55 2.33
CA ASN A 136 1.22 -4.84 3.59
C ASN A 136 -0.10 -4.55 4.29
N ALA A 137 0.00 -4.28 5.58
CA ALA A 137 -1.10 -3.80 6.39
C ALA A 137 -0.62 -2.68 7.32
N GLY A 138 -1.42 -1.62 7.42
CA GLY A 138 -1.19 -0.52 8.34
C GLY A 138 -1.43 -0.90 9.80
N ASN A 139 -1.23 0.04 10.72
CA ASN A 139 -1.27 -0.22 12.15
C ASN A 139 -2.67 -0.11 12.79
N ALA A 140 -3.75 -0.14 12.01
CA ALA A 140 -5.11 -0.06 12.55
C ALA A 140 -5.56 -1.40 13.14
N GLY A 141 -5.52 -1.49 14.45
CA GLY A 141 -5.87 -2.70 15.19
C GLY A 141 -4.79 -3.77 15.17
N SER A 142 -5.11 -4.93 15.72
CA SER A 142 -4.25 -6.12 15.66
C SER A 142 -4.55 -6.93 14.39
N HIS A 143 -3.54 -7.62 13.89
CA HIS A 143 -3.71 -8.63 12.85
C HIS A 143 -3.45 -10.01 13.44
N ILE A 144 -4.39 -10.94 13.27
CA ILE A 144 -4.23 -12.36 13.68
C ILE A 144 -4.61 -13.20 12.46
N VAL A 145 -3.58 -13.64 11.74
CA VAL A 145 -3.71 -14.24 10.42
C VAL A 145 -3.03 -15.58 10.39
N THR A 146 -3.76 -16.63 9.99
CA THR A 146 -3.23 -17.99 9.88
C THR A 146 -3.16 -18.38 8.41
N ASP A 147 -2.00 -18.85 7.96
CA ASP A 147 -1.80 -19.35 6.61
C ASP A 147 -2.32 -20.80 6.43
N LYS A 148 -2.28 -21.30 5.21
CA LYS A 148 -2.77 -22.66 4.92
C LYS A 148 -1.87 -23.79 5.49
N ASP A 149 -0.64 -23.47 5.93
CA ASP A 149 0.22 -24.39 6.67
C ASP A 149 -0.11 -24.42 8.17
N GLY A 150 -0.95 -23.51 8.64
CA GLY A 150 -1.35 -23.37 10.03
C GLY A 150 -0.43 -22.47 10.86
N TRP A 151 0.55 -21.80 10.23
CA TRP A 151 1.37 -20.79 10.92
C TRP A 151 0.56 -19.51 11.13
N THR A 152 0.61 -18.98 12.37
CA THR A 152 -0.18 -17.80 12.73
C THR A 152 0.71 -16.60 13.02
N LEU A 153 0.50 -15.56 12.22
CA LEU A 153 0.99 -14.20 12.46
C LEU A 153 0.11 -13.53 13.52
N ARG A 154 0.74 -12.91 14.51
CA ARG A 154 0.06 -12.06 15.51
C ARG A 154 0.81 -10.75 15.62
N VAL A 155 0.13 -9.67 15.24
CA VAL A 155 0.68 -8.31 15.26
C VAL A 155 -0.12 -7.47 16.23
N GLY A 156 0.55 -6.91 17.23
CA GLY A 156 -0.04 -5.94 18.13
C GLY A 156 0.07 -4.51 17.58
N SER A 157 -0.73 -3.60 18.10
CA SER A 157 -0.67 -2.19 17.72
C SER A 157 -1.05 -1.29 18.89
N VAL A 158 -0.41 -0.11 18.94
CA VAL A 158 -0.81 0.98 19.86
C VAL A 158 -2.00 1.78 19.31
N TYR A 159 -2.37 1.57 18.05
CA TYR A 159 -3.46 2.24 17.37
C TYR A 159 -4.63 1.29 17.12
N LYS A 160 -5.76 1.60 17.72
CA LYS A 160 -6.96 0.75 17.62
C LYS A 160 -7.74 0.92 16.32
N GLY A 161 -7.41 1.93 15.52
CA GLY A 161 -8.21 2.32 14.38
C GLY A 161 -9.47 3.10 14.78
N GLY A 162 -10.21 3.54 13.79
CA GLY A 162 -11.43 4.34 14.01
C GLY A 162 -12.72 3.65 13.55
N ALA A 163 -12.61 2.48 12.95
CA ALA A 163 -13.77 1.75 12.44
C ALA A 163 -14.46 0.95 13.56
N PRO A 164 -15.79 0.92 13.60
CA PRO A 164 -16.54 0.15 14.60
C PRO A 164 -16.27 -1.35 14.55
N SER A 165 -15.86 -1.86 13.40
CA SER A 165 -15.51 -3.27 13.20
C SER A 165 -14.17 -3.67 13.84
N VAL A 166 -13.31 -2.72 14.15
CA VAL A 166 -12.06 -2.93 14.89
C VAL A 166 -12.37 -2.80 16.38
N THR A 167 -12.99 -3.79 16.94
CA THR A 167 -13.40 -3.81 18.34
C THR A 167 -12.32 -4.43 19.20
N ASP A 168 -12.39 -4.18 20.51
CA ASP A 168 -11.56 -4.87 21.50
C ASP A 168 -12.01 -6.32 21.71
N GLU A 169 -13.08 -6.74 21.06
CA GLU A 169 -13.66 -8.08 21.11
C GLU A 169 -13.38 -8.84 19.82
N GLY A 170 -13.14 -10.13 19.94
CA GLY A 170 -12.88 -11.01 18.80
C GLY A 170 -11.40 -11.23 18.47
N PRO A 171 -11.08 -11.89 17.36
CA PRO A 171 -9.72 -12.28 17.02
C PRO A 171 -8.79 -11.07 16.79
N ASN A 172 -9.33 -9.97 16.29
CA ASN A 172 -8.60 -8.74 15.96
C ASN A 172 -8.71 -7.69 17.07
N GLN A 173 -8.35 -8.06 18.27
CA GLN A 173 -8.39 -7.17 19.45
C GLN A 173 -7.38 -6.03 19.29
N GLY A 174 -7.86 -4.85 18.92
CA GLY A 174 -7.03 -3.69 18.69
C GLY A 174 -6.19 -3.26 19.89
N GLY A 175 -4.97 -2.86 19.62
CA GLY A 175 -4.07 -2.28 20.60
C GLY A 175 -3.53 -3.26 21.67
N LYS A 176 -3.51 -4.56 21.40
CA LYS A 176 -2.98 -5.54 22.34
C LYS A 176 -1.46 -5.70 22.19
N PRO A 177 -0.66 -5.26 23.18
CA PRO A 177 0.79 -5.38 23.10
C PRO A 177 1.27 -6.80 23.39
N GLY A 178 2.52 -7.12 22.98
CA GLY A 178 3.22 -8.35 23.36
C GLY A 178 2.68 -9.62 22.74
N LEU A 179 1.88 -9.54 21.67
CA LEU A 179 1.41 -10.72 20.94
C LEU A 179 2.60 -11.41 20.28
N LYS A 180 2.76 -12.72 20.51
CA LYS A 180 3.79 -13.53 19.86
C LYS A 180 3.21 -14.33 18.71
N SER A 181 3.84 -14.24 17.55
CA SER A 181 3.59 -15.14 16.43
C SER A 181 4.15 -16.54 16.70
N ASP A 182 3.79 -17.51 15.88
CA ASP A 182 4.19 -18.90 16.08
C ASP A 182 5.70 -19.15 15.96
N ASP A 183 6.45 -18.23 15.35
CA ASP A 183 7.92 -18.20 15.33
C ASP A 183 8.53 -17.61 16.61
N GLY A 184 7.71 -17.17 17.56
CA GLY A 184 8.13 -16.60 18.83
C GLY A 184 8.44 -15.10 18.80
N HIS A 185 8.44 -14.45 17.62
CA HIS A 185 8.68 -13.01 17.49
C HIS A 185 7.44 -12.20 17.91
N ILE A 186 7.69 -10.98 18.39
CA ILE A 186 6.68 -9.95 18.61
C ILE A 186 6.75 -9.00 17.45
N TYR A 187 5.71 -8.99 16.61
CA TYR A 187 5.52 -8.02 15.55
C TYR A 187 4.54 -6.93 15.98
N VAL A 188 4.79 -5.70 15.61
CA VAL A 188 3.97 -4.56 16.03
C VAL A 188 3.77 -3.57 14.88
N GLY A 189 2.69 -2.80 14.97
CA GLY A 189 2.40 -1.71 14.06
C GLY A 189 1.99 -2.18 12.66
N ALA A 190 2.37 -1.41 11.65
CA ALA A 190 2.21 -1.83 10.26
C ALA A 190 3.27 -2.87 9.90
N VAL A 191 2.93 -3.76 8.97
CA VAL A 191 3.76 -4.89 8.56
C VAL A 191 3.75 -5.05 7.04
N VAL A 192 4.90 -5.39 6.48
CA VAL A 192 5.03 -5.93 5.12
C VAL A 192 5.27 -7.42 5.22
N MET A 193 4.53 -8.18 4.42
CA MET A 193 4.49 -9.63 4.45
C MET A 193 4.73 -10.21 3.07
N ARG A 194 5.08 -11.49 3.02
CA ARG A 194 5.10 -12.28 1.78
C ARG A 194 4.45 -13.64 1.99
N ILE A 195 3.87 -14.19 0.92
CA ILE A 195 3.17 -15.48 0.93
C ILE A 195 3.32 -16.18 -0.42
N ASN A 196 3.23 -17.50 -0.43
CA ASN A 196 3.10 -18.25 -1.68
C ASN A 196 1.69 -18.08 -2.27
N PRO A 197 1.52 -18.10 -3.60
CA PRO A 197 0.21 -17.93 -4.25
C PRO A 197 -0.87 -18.94 -3.80
N ASP A 198 -0.45 -20.10 -3.30
CA ASP A 198 -1.35 -21.13 -2.78
C ASP A 198 -1.85 -20.84 -1.34
N GLY A 199 -1.35 -19.78 -0.69
CA GLY A 199 -1.72 -19.39 0.66
C GLY A 199 -0.87 -20.02 1.77
N THR A 200 0.25 -20.65 1.41
CA THR A 200 1.23 -21.23 2.35
C THR A 200 2.42 -20.31 2.57
N GLY A 201 3.19 -20.54 3.63
CA GLY A 201 4.48 -19.90 3.83
C GLY A 201 4.43 -18.41 4.13
N LEU A 202 3.40 -17.93 4.83
CA LEU A 202 3.32 -16.53 5.26
C LEU A 202 4.51 -16.15 6.13
N ARG A 203 5.18 -15.03 5.82
CA ARG A 203 6.33 -14.51 6.55
C ARG A 203 6.29 -12.99 6.60
N VAL A 204 6.86 -12.42 7.67
CA VAL A 204 7.08 -10.98 7.83
C VAL A 204 8.37 -10.59 7.13
N VAL A 205 8.32 -9.54 6.31
CA VAL A 205 9.48 -8.90 5.69
C VAL A 205 9.97 -7.75 6.57
N GLY A 206 9.05 -6.87 6.99
CA GLY A 206 9.38 -5.78 7.90
C GLY A 206 8.17 -5.41 8.76
N HIS A 207 8.43 -4.80 9.91
CA HIS A 207 7.37 -4.41 10.84
C HIS A 207 7.68 -3.12 11.59
N ASN A 208 6.75 -2.73 12.45
CA ASN A 208 6.86 -1.57 13.32
C ASN A 208 6.91 -0.25 12.53
N MET A 209 6.10 -0.20 11.49
CA MET A 209 5.78 1.00 10.73
C MET A 209 4.45 1.60 11.24
N ARG A 210 4.11 2.81 10.79
CA ARG A 210 2.83 3.43 11.12
C ARG A 210 1.74 3.07 10.11
N ASN A 211 1.93 3.42 8.86
CA ASN A 211 1.00 3.14 7.80
C ASN A 211 1.77 3.00 6.47
N SER A 212 2.48 1.89 6.33
CA SER A 212 3.02 1.50 5.04
C SER A 212 1.87 1.41 4.06
N TYR A 213 1.89 2.24 3.02
CA TYR A 213 0.79 2.27 2.06
C TYR A 213 1.00 1.24 0.97
N GLU A 214 2.21 1.16 0.43
CA GLU A 214 2.56 0.18 -0.58
C GLU A 214 4.03 -0.23 -0.47
N GLU A 215 4.33 -1.42 -0.96
CA GLU A 215 5.68 -1.92 -1.15
C GLU A 215 5.92 -2.34 -2.60
N THR A 216 7.17 -2.37 -2.97
CA THR A 216 7.63 -2.90 -4.26
C THR A 216 8.87 -3.73 -4.10
N VAL A 217 9.09 -4.66 -5.02
CA VAL A 217 10.21 -5.61 -4.97
C VAL A 217 10.93 -5.57 -6.31
N ASN A 218 12.24 -5.35 -6.29
CA ASN A 218 13.04 -5.40 -7.51
C ASN A 218 13.38 -6.83 -7.93
N SER A 219 14.00 -7.01 -9.09
CA SER A 219 14.38 -8.32 -9.63
C SER A 219 15.44 -9.05 -8.80
N PHE A 220 16.13 -8.36 -7.88
CA PHE A 220 17.10 -8.95 -6.94
C PHE A 220 16.45 -9.38 -5.62
N GLY A 221 15.19 -9.02 -5.39
CA GLY A 221 14.46 -9.31 -4.15
C GLY A 221 14.59 -8.22 -3.09
N ASP A 222 15.20 -7.08 -3.41
CA ASP A 222 15.21 -5.94 -2.48
C ASP A 222 13.81 -5.32 -2.40
N VAL A 223 13.37 -5.06 -1.18
CA VAL A 223 12.02 -4.55 -0.89
C VAL A 223 12.11 -3.10 -0.49
N TYR A 224 11.26 -2.27 -1.08
CA TYR A 224 11.08 -0.85 -0.74
C TYR A 224 9.63 -0.58 -0.38
N GLN A 225 9.40 0.40 0.48
CA GLN A 225 8.08 0.82 0.90
C GLN A 225 8.04 2.31 1.20
N ASN A 226 6.84 2.88 1.22
CA ASN A 226 6.61 4.22 1.73
C ASN A 226 5.70 4.18 2.95
N ASP A 227 5.82 5.18 3.83
CA ASP A 227 5.10 5.19 5.10
C ASP A 227 4.57 6.58 5.44
N ASN A 228 3.29 6.62 5.75
CA ASN A 228 2.61 7.85 6.18
C ASN A 228 2.80 8.10 7.68
N ASP A 229 3.29 9.30 8.00
CA ASP A 229 3.40 9.77 9.37
C ASP A 229 2.98 11.24 9.49
N ASP A 230 1.91 11.49 10.21
CA ASP A 230 1.31 12.83 10.40
C ASP A 230 1.95 13.59 11.55
N PRO A 231 2.34 14.76 11.27
CA PRO A 231 3.66 15.15 10.90
C PRO A 231 4.61 14.66 11.99
N PRO A 232 5.83 14.34 11.84
CA PRO A 232 6.72 15.03 10.95
C PRO A 232 7.56 14.13 10.03
N ALA A 233 7.25 12.88 9.81
CA ALA A 233 8.25 11.93 9.39
C ALA A 233 7.81 10.88 8.35
N CYS A 234 6.90 11.29 7.41
CA CYS A 234 6.65 10.46 6.22
C CYS A 234 7.96 10.12 5.53
N ARG A 235 8.05 8.91 5.00
CA ARG A 235 9.32 8.38 4.49
C ARG A 235 9.13 7.40 3.34
N THR A 236 10.20 7.23 2.57
CA THR A 236 10.41 6.11 1.66
C THR A 236 11.65 5.37 2.12
N THR A 237 11.56 4.06 2.33
CA THR A 237 12.65 3.26 2.89
C THR A 237 12.76 1.90 2.23
N TRP A 238 13.91 1.26 2.38
CA TRP A 238 14.12 -0.13 2.07
C TRP A 238 13.83 -1.00 3.30
N LEU A 239 13.53 -2.27 3.06
CA LEU A 239 13.30 -3.26 4.11
C LEU A 239 14.31 -4.38 4.02
N MET A 240 14.74 -4.87 5.17
CA MET A 240 15.42 -6.14 5.32
C MET A 240 14.52 -7.12 6.07
N GLU A 241 14.68 -8.39 5.81
CA GLU A 241 13.85 -9.44 6.41
C GLU A 241 13.87 -9.33 7.95
N TYR A 242 12.68 -9.34 8.55
CA TYR A 242 12.42 -9.08 9.98
C TYR A 242 12.81 -7.67 10.48
N GLY A 243 13.02 -6.73 9.57
CA GLY A 243 13.42 -5.36 9.92
C GLY A 243 12.41 -4.64 10.80
N ASN A 244 12.88 -4.05 11.90
CA ASN A 244 12.09 -3.22 12.81
C ASN A 244 12.33 -1.74 12.48
N LEU A 245 11.27 -1.00 12.11
CA LEU A 245 11.37 0.41 11.75
C LEU A 245 11.18 1.36 12.94
N GLY A 246 10.78 0.87 14.12
CA GLY A 246 10.86 1.60 15.38
C GLY A 246 9.69 2.54 15.71
N PHE A 247 8.57 2.52 14.98
CA PHE A 247 7.43 3.43 15.24
C PHE A 247 6.81 3.24 16.63
N ALA A 248 6.71 2.03 17.13
CA ALA A 248 6.31 1.71 18.49
C ALA A 248 7.47 1.07 19.28
N SER A 249 7.34 0.93 20.59
CA SER A 249 8.24 0.05 21.36
C SER A 249 8.16 -1.39 20.86
N ASP A 250 9.22 -2.17 21.07
CA ASP A 250 9.34 -3.55 20.59
C ASP A 250 8.19 -4.47 21.01
N ASP A 251 7.56 -4.18 22.15
CA ASP A 251 6.38 -4.89 22.63
C ASP A 251 5.04 -4.28 22.16
N GLY A 252 5.07 -3.13 21.46
CA GLY A 252 3.89 -2.40 21.02
C GLY A 252 3.12 -1.68 22.14
N ALA A 253 3.69 -1.56 23.34
CA ALA A 253 2.97 -1.02 24.51
C ALA A 253 3.13 0.50 24.68
N ARG A 254 4.25 1.07 24.24
CA ARG A 254 4.63 2.45 24.53
C ARG A 254 4.76 3.28 23.28
N LYS A 255 4.27 4.52 23.37
CA LYS A 255 4.46 5.56 22.36
C LYS A 255 5.79 6.27 22.58
N TRP A 256 6.32 6.91 21.54
CA TRP A 256 7.60 7.59 21.55
C TRP A 256 7.71 8.72 22.60
N GLN A 257 6.61 9.42 22.91
CA GLN A 257 6.60 10.52 23.86
C GLN A 257 7.10 10.12 25.26
N THR A 258 6.87 8.86 25.65
CA THR A 258 7.29 8.34 26.96
C THR A 258 8.76 7.94 26.99
N GLU A 259 9.40 7.82 25.83
CA GLU A 259 10.78 7.32 25.67
C GLU A 259 11.73 8.35 25.10
N ARG A 260 11.22 9.53 24.70
CA ARG A 260 12.00 10.59 24.09
C ARG A 260 13.09 11.10 25.06
N ARG A 261 14.33 11.10 24.57
CA ARG A 261 15.48 11.61 25.32
C ARG A 261 15.57 13.14 25.25
N PRO A 262 16.13 13.82 26.28
CA PRO A 262 16.36 15.26 26.23
C PRO A 262 17.20 15.66 25.00
N GLY A 263 16.72 16.65 24.25
CA GLY A 263 17.41 17.15 23.04
C GLY A 263 17.18 16.33 21.76
N GLN A 264 16.52 15.16 21.84
CA GLN A 264 16.24 14.33 20.66
C GLN A 264 15.17 15.00 19.77
N ALA A 265 15.41 15.06 18.46
CA ALA A 265 14.43 15.56 17.50
C ALA A 265 13.19 14.67 17.46
N ALA A 266 12.00 15.26 17.23
CA ALA A 266 10.75 14.51 17.23
C ALA A 266 10.74 13.36 16.19
N PRO A 267 11.15 13.55 14.92
CA PRO A 267 11.17 12.46 13.93
C PRO A 267 12.06 11.28 14.33
N ILE A 268 13.20 11.59 14.98
CA ILE A 268 14.14 10.57 15.45
C ILE A 268 13.57 9.80 16.64
N ALA A 269 12.95 10.53 17.60
CA ALA A 269 12.35 9.92 18.78
C ALA A 269 11.14 9.06 18.42
N GLU A 270 10.27 9.55 17.54
CA GLU A 270 9.03 8.88 17.13
C GLU A 270 9.29 7.52 16.49
N TRP A 271 10.34 7.43 15.68
CA TRP A 271 10.74 6.21 15.00
C TRP A 271 11.92 5.50 15.65
N ARG A 272 12.34 5.92 16.85
CA ARG A 272 13.44 5.30 17.61
C ARG A 272 14.71 5.07 16.79
N GLN A 273 15.02 6.02 15.88
CA GLN A 273 16.08 5.86 14.88
C GLN A 273 17.49 5.75 15.48
N GLU A 274 17.66 6.09 16.75
CA GLU A 274 18.92 5.94 17.48
C GLU A 274 18.92 4.74 18.42
N ASP A 275 17.87 3.94 18.42
CA ASP A 275 17.77 2.78 19.29
C ASP A 275 18.33 1.52 18.61
N PRO A 276 19.04 0.66 19.35
CA PRO A 276 19.57 -0.59 18.80
C PRO A 276 18.46 -1.47 18.25
N GLY A 277 18.68 -2.04 17.06
CA GLY A 277 17.72 -2.93 16.40
C GLY A 277 16.75 -2.23 15.46
N THR A 278 16.72 -0.90 15.43
CA THR A 278 15.97 -0.13 14.44
C THR A 278 16.78 0.01 13.15
N ILE A 279 16.17 -0.33 12.00
CA ILE A 279 16.82 -0.16 10.69
C ILE A 279 16.90 1.34 10.31
N PRO A 280 17.84 1.74 9.45
CA PRO A 280 17.93 3.12 8.98
C PRO A 280 16.65 3.63 8.33
N ALA A 281 16.38 4.92 8.48
CA ALA A 281 15.12 5.55 8.09
C ALA A 281 14.87 5.61 6.56
N GLY A 282 15.89 5.51 5.74
CA GLY A 282 15.79 5.86 4.33
C GLY A 282 15.66 7.38 4.13
N ASP A 283 14.77 7.81 3.24
CA ASP A 283 14.47 9.23 3.02
C ASP A 283 13.29 9.69 3.88
N VAL A 284 13.54 10.54 4.85
CA VAL A 284 12.51 11.17 5.72
C VAL A 284 12.24 12.58 5.21
N TYR A 285 11.01 12.85 4.77
CA TYR A 285 10.69 14.12 4.12
C TYR A 285 9.64 14.99 4.85
N GLY A 286 9.18 14.56 6.01
CA GLY A 286 8.24 15.33 6.84
C GLY A 286 6.78 15.06 6.46
N ASN A 287 5.91 16.07 6.52
CA ASN A 287 4.49 15.95 6.23
C ASN A 287 4.24 15.44 4.81
N GLY A 288 3.28 14.55 4.66
CA GLY A 288 2.91 14.01 3.37
C GLY A 288 1.73 13.06 3.43
N SER A 289 1.42 12.49 2.28
CA SER A 289 0.49 11.37 2.09
C SER A 289 1.07 10.46 1.02
N PRO A 290 2.07 9.64 1.36
CA PRO A 290 2.59 8.64 0.43
C PRO A 290 1.49 7.68 0.02
N THR A 291 1.55 7.26 -1.24
CA THR A 291 0.59 6.39 -1.89
C THR A 291 1.31 5.24 -2.62
N GLY A 292 1.01 4.97 -3.90
CA GLY A 292 1.65 3.90 -4.65
C GLY A 292 3.18 4.01 -4.76
N ILE A 293 3.83 2.88 -4.92
CA ILE A 293 5.28 2.78 -5.11
C ILE A 293 5.60 1.67 -6.11
N CYS A 294 6.49 1.93 -7.06
CA CYS A 294 6.96 0.88 -7.98
C CYS A 294 8.45 1.00 -8.27
N PHE A 295 9.05 -0.12 -8.67
CA PHE A 295 10.44 -0.18 -9.09
C PHE A 295 10.53 -0.36 -10.60
N TYR A 296 11.18 0.57 -11.29
CA TYR A 296 11.30 0.60 -12.75
C TYR A 296 12.57 -0.10 -13.20
N GLU A 297 12.46 -1.28 -13.78
CA GLU A 297 13.58 -2.04 -14.34
C GLU A 297 13.50 -2.20 -15.85
N ASN A 298 12.39 -1.77 -16.47
CA ASN A 298 12.22 -1.76 -17.91
C ASN A 298 13.13 -0.71 -18.54
N GLY A 299 13.72 -1.00 -19.68
CA GLY A 299 14.60 -0.07 -20.38
C GLY A 299 13.90 0.87 -21.38
N ALA A 300 12.57 0.86 -21.48
CA ALA A 300 11.82 1.63 -22.50
C ALA A 300 12.01 3.16 -22.38
N LEU A 301 12.19 3.68 -21.16
CA LEU A 301 12.50 5.09 -20.93
C LEU A 301 13.98 5.44 -21.10
N GLY A 302 14.86 4.47 -21.37
CA GLY A 302 16.30 4.64 -21.47
C GLY A 302 17.05 4.15 -20.23
N GLU A 303 18.35 3.90 -20.39
CA GLU A 303 19.20 3.32 -19.35
C GLU A 303 19.32 4.21 -18.09
N ASP A 304 19.21 5.52 -18.23
CA ASP A 304 19.30 6.47 -17.10
C ASP A 304 18.15 6.30 -16.09
N TYR A 305 17.05 5.65 -16.50
CA TYR A 305 15.89 5.39 -15.65
C TYR A 305 15.82 3.94 -15.15
N ARG A 306 16.72 3.07 -15.57
CA ARG A 306 16.75 1.68 -15.09
C ARG A 306 17.18 1.64 -13.62
N GLY A 307 16.38 0.98 -12.78
CA GLY A 307 16.60 0.94 -11.33
C GLY A 307 15.98 2.13 -10.60
N LEU A 308 15.07 2.86 -11.25
CA LEU A 308 14.35 3.97 -10.65
C LEU A 308 13.24 3.46 -9.72
N LEU A 309 13.29 3.87 -8.47
CA LEU A 309 12.19 3.71 -7.53
C LEU A 309 11.29 4.94 -7.62
N LEU A 310 10.00 4.74 -7.83
CA LEU A 310 8.98 5.79 -7.90
C LEU A 310 8.05 5.68 -6.70
N SER A 311 7.76 6.80 -6.03
CA SER A 311 6.85 6.86 -4.89
C SER A 311 5.89 8.03 -5.03
N GLY A 312 4.60 7.75 -5.10
CA GLY A 312 3.53 8.73 -5.15
C GLY A 312 3.39 9.47 -3.82
N GLU A 313 3.11 10.79 -3.91
CA GLU A 313 2.92 11.65 -2.74
C GLU A 313 1.78 12.62 -3.00
N ALA A 314 0.56 12.22 -2.59
CA ALA A 314 -0.68 12.92 -2.91
C ALA A 314 -0.77 14.32 -2.27
N ALA A 315 -0.31 14.49 -1.03
CA ALA A 315 -0.37 15.79 -0.35
C ALA A 315 0.62 16.82 -0.92
N ARG A 316 1.66 16.37 -1.59
CA ARG A 316 2.68 17.22 -2.24
C ARG A 316 2.52 17.33 -3.74
N ASN A 317 1.53 16.65 -4.31
CA ASN A 317 1.20 16.69 -5.74
C ASN A 317 2.37 16.27 -6.63
N VAL A 318 3.07 15.20 -6.23
CA VAL A 318 4.33 14.75 -6.85
C VAL A 318 4.44 13.23 -6.84
N ILE A 319 5.17 12.69 -7.80
CA ILE A 319 5.80 11.38 -7.74
C ILE A 319 7.28 11.62 -7.55
N PHE A 320 7.81 11.16 -6.42
CA PHE A 320 9.24 11.17 -6.14
C PHE A 320 9.95 10.07 -6.91
N GLY A 321 11.17 10.37 -7.34
CA GLY A 321 12.10 9.41 -7.92
C GLY A 321 13.32 9.22 -7.04
N TYR A 322 13.84 8.00 -7.01
CA TYR A 322 15.07 7.63 -6.34
C TYR A 322 15.87 6.70 -7.24
N LEU A 323 17.19 6.78 -7.18
CA LEU A 323 18.10 5.77 -7.70
C LEU A 323 18.84 5.17 -6.49
N PRO A 324 18.28 4.12 -5.84
CA PRO A 324 18.87 3.54 -4.66
C PRO A 324 20.31 3.07 -4.91
N LYS A 325 21.24 3.47 -4.03
CA LYS A 325 22.64 3.08 -4.11
C LYS A 325 22.98 2.18 -2.93
N PRO A 326 23.59 1.00 -3.15
CA PRO A 326 24.01 0.14 -2.05
C PRO A 326 24.88 0.89 -1.05
N ASP A 327 24.57 0.75 0.24
CA ASP A 327 25.32 1.30 1.35
C ASP A 327 25.29 0.31 2.53
N GLY A 328 26.41 -0.37 2.75
CA GLY A 328 26.49 -1.45 3.72
C GLY A 328 25.51 -2.58 3.41
N ALA A 329 24.60 -2.86 4.35
CA ALA A 329 23.53 -3.85 4.19
C ALA A 329 22.21 -3.25 3.67
N GLY A 330 22.21 -2.00 3.25
CA GLY A 330 21.04 -1.28 2.79
C GLY A 330 21.34 -0.33 1.64
N PHE A 331 20.59 0.77 1.58
CA PHE A 331 20.66 1.71 0.48
C PHE A 331 20.61 3.16 0.96
N THR A 332 21.36 4.05 0.30
CA THR A 332 21.10 5.47 0.31
C THR A 332 20.09 5.82 -0.77
N MET A 333 19.19 6.75 -0.47
CA MET A 333 18.09 7.16 -1.34
C MET A 333 18.02 8.68 -1.42
N ASP A 334 18.53 9.24 -2.52
CA ASP A 334 18.49 10.66 -2.82
C ASP A 334 17.23 10.99 -3.61
N ARG A 335 16.30 11.74 -2.99
CA ARG A 335 15.00 12.09 -3.60
C ARG A 335 15.14 13.20 -4.64
N PHE A 336 14.37 13.05 -5.74
CA PHE A 336 14.10 14.14 -6.69
C PHE A 336 12.63 14.10 -7.14
N ASP A 337 12.13 15.22 -7.67
CA ASP A 337 10.79 15.28 -8.25
C ASP A 337 10.84 14.64 -9.65
N PHE A 338 10.29 13.42 -9.79
CA PHE A 338 10.22 12.75 -11.09
C PHE A 338 9.09 13.34 -11.95
N PHE A 339 7.89 13.45 -11.38
CA PHE A 339 6.73 14.04 -12.02
C PHE A 339 5.91 14.80 -10.98
N ARG A 340 5.52 16.03 -11.28
CA ARG A 340 4.77 16.86 -10.33
C ARG A 340 3.76 17.77 -10.99
N SER A 341 2.81 18.25 -10.22
CA SER A 341 1.99 19.38 -10.61
C SER A 341 2.85 20.61 -10.92
N LYS A 342 2.39 21.44 -11.85
CA LYS A 342 2.97 22.78 -12.02
C LYS A 342 2.76 23.59 -10.74
N ARG A 343 3.76 24.39 -10.37
CA ARG A 343 3.61 25.38 -9.30
C ARG A 343 2.74 26.53 -9.79
N ALA A 344 2.14 27.28 -8.87
CA ALA A 344 1.25 28.38 -9.22
C ALA A 344 1.89 29.45 -10.14
N ASP A 345 3.20 29.70 -9.99
CA ASP A 345 3.97 30.63 -10.80
C ASP A 345 4.37 30.11 -12.18
N GLU A 346 4.26 28.79 -12.42
CA GLU A 346 4.55 28.15 -13.69
C GLU A 346 3.33 28.11 -14.65
N PHE A 347 2.15 28.53 -14.19
CA PHE A 347 0.97 28.63 -15.03
C PHE A 347 0.96 29.95 -15.82
N PRO A 348 0.48 29.95 -17.07
CA PRO A 348 0.33 31.17 -17.88
C PRO A 348 -0.46 32.27 -17.17
N GLU A 349 -0.13 33.52 -17.47
CA GLU A 349 -0.96 34.66 -17.03
C GLU A 349 -2.37 34.56 -17.59
N GLY A 350 -3.36 35.00 -16.78
CA GLY A 350 -4.78 35.00 -17.18
C GLY A 350 -5.52 33.70 -16.87
N LEU A 351 -4.85 32.63 -16.42
CA LEU A 351 -5.56 31.50 -15.83
C LEU A 351 -6.10 31.86 -14.46
N GLY A 352 -7.29 31.32 -14.14
CA GLY A 352 -8.02 31.59 -12.89
C GLY A 352 -7.24 31.27 -11.62
N ASP A 353 -7.78 30.45 -10.73
CA ASP A 353 -7.14 30.10 -9.45
C ASP A 353 -5.95 29.16 -9.65
N LYS A 354 -4.76 29.74 -9.89
CA LYS A 354 -3.51 28.99 -10.11
C LYS A 354 -3.09 28.18 -8.89
N ALA A 355 -3.43 28.62 -7.69
CA ALA A 355 -3.12 27.90 -6.46
C ALA A 355 -3.94 26.60 -6.39
N SER A 356 -5.23 26.67 -6.73
CA SER A 356 -6.06 25.46 -6.85
C SER A 356 -5.57 24.53 -7.94
N LEU A 357 -5.19 25.04 -9.13
CA LEU A 357 -4.68 24.22 -10.23
C LEU A 357 -3.40 23.49 -9.83
N ALA A 358 -2.52 24.12 -9.05
CA ALA A 358 -1.26 23.54 -8.59
C ALA A 358 -1.45 22.35 -7.64
N THR A 359 -2.64 22.17 -7.08
CA THR A 359 -2.95 21.09 -6.12
C THR A 359 -3.92 20.04 -6.64
N GLN A 360 -4.22 20.05 -7.94
CA GLN A 360 -5.18 19.10 -8.53
C GLN A 360 -4.58 17.71 -8.75
N PHE A 361 -3.28 17.62 -9.04
CA PHE A 361 -2.61 16.33 -9.18
C PHE A 361 -2.46 15.66 -7.81
N ARG A 362 -3.13 14.54 -7.61
CA ARG A 362 -3.12 13.79 -6.35
C ARG A 362 -2.91 12.31 -6.63
N PRO A 363 -1.66 11.91 -6.94
CA PRO A 363 -1.39 10.52 -7.30
C PRO A 363 -1.85 9.60 -6.17
N SER A 364 -2.72 8.66 -6.48
CA SER A 364 -3.14 7.61 -5.55
C SER A 364 -2.36 6.32 -5.77
N ASP A 365 -1.80 6.14 -6.99
CA ASP A 365 -0.99 4.99 -7.29
C ASP A 365 -0.05 5.23 -8.48
N VAL A 366 1.01 4.40 -8.58
CA VAL A 366 1.96 4.38 -9.68
C VAL A 366 2.44 2.95 -9.95
N CYS A 367 2.36 2.49 -11.18
CA CYS A 367 2.86 1.17 -11.58
C CYS A 367 3.52 1.19 -12.97
N VAL A 368 4.12 0.07 -13.35
CA VAL A 368 4.82 -0.10 -14.64
C VAL A 368 4.08 -1.14 -15.47
N GLY A 369 3.67 -0.77 -16.67
CA GLY A 369 3.04 -1.70 -17.59
C GLY A 369 4.03 -2.60 -18.35
N PRO A 370 3.54 -3.63 -19.04
CA PRO A 370 4.36 -4.57 -19.80
C PRO A 370 5.09 -3.92 -20.98
N ASP A 371 4.60 -2.79 -21.46
CA ASP A 371 5.23 -1.96 -22.49
C ASP A 371 6.36 -1.08 -21.95
N GLY A 372 6.57 -1.06 -20.64
CA GLY A 372 7.52 -0.18 -19.95
C GLY A 372 7.04 1.25 -19.78
N ALA A 373 5.78 1.54 -20.01
CA ALA A 373 5.18 2.81 -19.65
C ALA A 373 4.92 2.88 -18.13
N ILE A 374 5.00 4.08 -17.57
CA ILE A 374 4.61 4.36 -16.19
C ILE A 374 3.16 4.83 -16.20
N TYR A 375 2.34 4.14 -15.44
CA TYR A 375 0.93 4.45 -15.24
C TYR A 375 0.73 5.12 -13.89
N VAL A 376 -0.14 6.12 -13.84
CA VAL A 376 -0.43 6.87 -12.61
C VAL A 376 -1.94 6.98 -12.45
N ALA A 377 -2.43 6.57 -11.29
CA ALA A 377 -3.79 6.88 -10.87
C ALA A 377 -3.81 8.26 -10.19
N ASP A 378 -4.72 9.13 -10.61
CA ASP A 378 -4.91 10.46 -10.06
C ASP A 378 -6.30 10.54 -9.43
N TRP A 379 -6.33 10.87 -8.11
CA TRP A 379 -7.55 10.85 -7.28
C TRP A 379 -8.47 12.04 -7.56
#